data_c111130404884076bd6fd3e9bce25ebe
#
_entry.id   c111130404884076bd6fd3e9bce25ebe
#
_cell.length_a   1.000
_cell.length_b   1.000
_cell.length_c   1.000
_cell.angle_alpha   90.00
_cell.angle_beta   90.00
_cell.angle_gamma   90.00
#
_symmetry.space_group_name_H-M   'P 1'
#
loop_
_entity.id
_entity.type
_entity.pdbx_description
1 polymer ?
#
loop_
_entity_poly.entity_id
_entity_poly.type
_entity_poly.pdbx_seq_one_letter_code
_entity_poly.pdbx_strand_id
1 'polypeptide(L)'
;LLGNLFISGESQQNLNNKIILEKDIVTFQEIDFKIRKYLMDNYKIYDATSPYVSGRIEIGTKDGKHEQIDLFDSPNEGTRSDIFAKYKDNRIINMKNFSHFDIYLEK
;
A
#
# COMPACT_ATOMS: atom_id res chain seq x y z
N LEU A 1 5.10 -11.21 1.77
CA LEU A 1 5.28 -10.37 0.56
C LEU A 1 6.63 -9.67 0.61
N LEU A 2 7.22 -9.44 -0.54
CA LEU A 2 8.43 -8.65 -0.69
C LEU A 2 8.05 -7.19 -0.90
N GLY A 3 8.69 -6.28 -0.15
CA GLY A 3 8.36 -4.86 -0.29
C GLY A 3 9.34 -3.94 0.39
N ASN A 4 9.22 -2.67 0.02
CA ASN A 4 10.05 -1.59 0.54
C ASN A 4 9.20 -0.40 0.93
N LEU A 5 9.71 0.38 1.88
CA LEU A 5 9.08 1.63 2.31
C LEU A 5 10.07 2.78 2.11
N PHE A 6 9.59 3.81 1.43
CA PHE A 6 10.35 5.04 1.18
C PHE A 6 9.61 6.19 1.86
N ILE A 7 10.27 6.84 2.80
CA ILE A 7 9.74 8.03 3.48
C ILE A 7 10.61 9.21 3.08
N SER A 8 9.98 10.32 2.71
CA SER A 8 10.71 11.51 2.28
C SER A 8 11.72 11.96 3.35
N GLY A 9 12.97 12.15 2.95
CA GLY A 9 14.06 12.57 3.84
C GLY A 9 14.63 11.45 4.71
N GLU A 10 14.22 10.19 4.52
CA GLU A 10 14.70 9.07 5.32
C GLU A 10 15.29 7.97 4.44
N SER A 11 16.06 7.08 5.04
CA SER A 11 16.60 5.91 4.35
C SER A 11 15.50 4.90 4.05
N GLN A 12 15.66 4.19 2.94
CA GLN A 12 14.76 3.09 2.56
C GLN A 12 14.69 2.04 3.66
N GLN A 13 13.48 1.54 3.91
CA GLN A 13 13.26 0.44 4.85
C GLN A 13 12.78 -0.80 4.10
N ASN A 14 13.30 -1.95 4.48
CA ASN A 14 12.90 -3.24 3.91
C ASN A 14 11.73 -3.80 4.70
N LEU A 15 10.64 -4.11 4.02
CA LEU A 15 9.44 -4.68 4.62
C LEU A 15 9.20 -6.13 4.18
N ASN A 16 10.22 -6.82 3.70
CA ASN A 16 10.07 -8.21 3.28
C ASN A 16 9.55 -9.07 4.43
N ASN A 17 8.48 -9.83 4.15
CA ASN A 17 7.83 -10.74 5.10
C ASN A 17 7.20 -10.05 6.32
N LYS A 18 7.04 -8.74 6.30
CA LYS A 18 6.29 -8.01 7.33
C LYS A 18 4.79 -8.08 7.09
N ILE A 19 4.40 -8.25 5.84
CA ILE A 19 2.99 -8.37 5.43
C ILE A 19 2.83 -9.73 4.78
N ILE A 20 1.89 -10.52 5.29
CA ILE A 20 1.70 -11.92 4.89
C ILE A 20 0.29 -12.11 4.37
N LEU A 21 0.18 -12.75 3.19
CA LEU A 21 -1.06 -13.23 2.63
C LEU A 21 -0.92 -14.73 2.39
N GLU A 22 -1.83 -15.52 2.94
CA GLU A 22 -1.75 -16.98 2.90
C GLU A 22 -2.54 -17.59 1.75
N LYS A 23 -3.28 -16.78 1.00
CA LYS A 23 -4.08 -17.24 -0.14
C LYS A 23 -3.28 -17.14 -1.43
N ASP A 24 -3.56 -18.03 -2.38
CA ASP A 24 -2.95 -18.00 -3.70
C ASP A 24 -3.59 -16.94 -4.61
N ILE A 25 -4.87 -16.67 -4.42
CA ILE A 25 -5.61 -15.67 -5.18
C ILE A 25 -6.24 -14.68 -4.21
N VAL A 26 -5.97 -13.40 -4.40
CA VAL A 26 -6.46 -12.33 -3.54
C VAL A 26 -7.00 -11.20 -4.40
N THR A 27 -7.82 -10.34 -3.80
CA THR A 27 -8.23 -9.09 -4.45
C THR A 27 -7.20 -8.01 -4.18
N PHE A 28 -7.14 -7.00 -5.05
CA PHE A 28 -6.34 -5.81 -4.78
C PHE A 28 -6.80 -5.13 -3.49
N GLN A 29 -8.09 -5.19 -3.19
CA GLN A 29 -8.62 -4.66 -1.94
C GLN A 29 -8.02 -5.34 -0.73
N GLU A 30 -7.83 -6.66 -0.75
CA GLU A 30 -7.20 -7.40 0.35
C GLU A 30 -5.73 -6.98 0.53
N ILE A 31 -4.99 -6.81 -0.56
CA ILE A 31 -3.60 -6.37 -0.50
C ILE A 31 -3.53 -4.95 0.06
N ASP A 32 -4.36 -4.04 -0.47
CA ASP A 32 -4.45 -2.66 0.02
C ASP A 32 -4.76 -2.64 1.52
N PHE A 33 -5.76 -3.40 1.94
CA PHE A 33 -6.17 -3.44 3.35
C PHE A 33 -5.01 -3.89 4.25
N LYS A 34 -4.31 -4.96 3.86
CA LYS A 34 -3.20 -5.50 4.65
C LYS A 34 -2.05 -4.51 4.77
N ILE A 35 -1.68 -3.88 3.66
CA ILE A 35 -0.59 -2.89 3.66
C ILE A 35 -1.00 -1.65 4.46
N ARG A 36 -2.21 -1.15 4.22
CA ARG A 36 -2.73 0.04 4.90
C ARG A 36 -2.83 -0.19 6.40
N LYS A 37 -3.29 -1.36 6.82
CA LYS A 37 -3.35 -1.71 8.23
C LYS A 37 -1.96 -1.73 8.87
N TYR A 38 -0.98 -2.29 8.18
CA TYR A 38 0.40 -2.28 8.66
C TYR A 38 0.90 -0.85 8.88
N LEU A 39 0.63 0.03 7.93
CA LEU A 39 1.03 1.44 8.02
C LEU A 39 0.30 2.17 9.14
N MET A 40 -0.99 1.88 9.33
CA MET A 40 -1.75 2.46 10.44
C MET A 40 -1.21 2.02 11.79
N ASP A 41 -0.88 0.74 11.92
CA ASP A 41 -0.42 0.17 13.19
C ASP A 41 1.02 0.61 13.53
N ASN A 42 1.89 0.74 12.54
CA ASN A 42 3.32 0.96 12.77
C ASN A 42 3.78 2.38 12.48
N TYR A 43 3.07 3.13 11.65
CA TYR A 43 3.44 4.48 11.24
C TYR A 43 2.37 5.51 11.53
N LYS A 44 1.19 5.09 12.00
CA LYS A 44 0.10 5.98 12.40
C LYS A 44 -0.32 6.96 11.31
N ILE A 45 -0.37 6.50 10.06
CA ILE A 45 -0.52 7.39 8.89
C ILE A 45 -1.81 8.21 8.89
N TYR A 46 -2.87 7.74 9.57
CA TYR A 46 -4.17 8.44 9.63
C TYR A 46 -4.47 9.08 10.97
N ASP A 47 -3.53 9.05 11.91
CA ASP A 47 -3.69 9.71 13.19
C ASP A 47 -3.68 11.23 13.02
N ALA A 48 -4.39 11.94 13.90
CA ALA A 48 -4.46 13.40 13.85
C ALA A 48 -3.09 14.08 13.98
N THR A 49 -2.16 13.41 14.65
CA THR A 49 -0.79 13.93 14.87
C THR A 49 0.22 13.39 13.85
N SER A 50 -0.23 12.65 12.85
CA SER A 50 0.65 12.06 11.86
C SER A 50 1.35 13.15 11.04
N PRO A 51 2.68 13.01 10.80
CA PRO A 51 3.39 13.95 9.94
C PRO A 51 3.17 13.68 8.43
N TYR A 52 2.55 12.56 8.08
CA TYR A 52 2.41 12.15 6.67
C TYR A 52 1.18 12.80 6.05
N VAL A 53 1.35 13.44 4.90
CA VAL A 53 0.28 14.14 4.22
C VAL A 53 -0.03 13.56 2.83
N SER A 54 0.87 12.74 2.31
CA SER A 54 0.73 12.16 0.98
C SER A 54 1.38 10.79 0.96
N GLY A 55 0.89 9.91 0.13
CA GLY A 55 1.49 8.59 -0.03
C GLY A 55 0.79 7.72 -1.03
N ARG A 56 1.51 6.70 -1.49
CA ARG A 56 0.98 5.72 -2.43
C ARG A 56 1.61 4.36 -2.21
N ILE A 57 0.91 3.34 -2.66
CA ILE A 57 1.41 1.97 -2.75
C ILE A 57 1.54 1.63 -4.24
N GLU A 58 2.67 1.10 -4.65
CA GLU A 58 2.84 0.57 -6.00
C GLU A 58 3.02 -0.93 -5.91
N ILE A 59 2.20 -1.67 -6.66
CA ILE A 59 2.25 -3.13 -6.71
C ILE A 59 2.76 -3.54 -8.08
N GLY A 60 3.86 -4.28 -8.11
CA GLY A 60 4.45 -4.81 -9.32
C GLY A 60 4.20 -6.29 -9.47
N THR A 61 3.96 -6.74 -10.69
CA THR A 61 3.78 -8.14 -11.02
C THR A 61 4.96 -8.65 -11.87
N LYS A 62 5.11 -9.99 -11.92
CA LYS A 62 6.21 -10.61 -12.65
C LYS A 62 6.11 -10.41 -14.16
N ASP A 63 4.92 -10.16 -14.68
CA ASP A 63 4.69 -9.85 -16.08
C ASP A 63 4.92 -8.37 -16.43
N GLY A 64 5.41 -7.58 -15.47
CA GLY A 64 5.78 -6.18 -15.70
C GLY A 64 4.67 -5.17 -15.55
N LYS A 65 3.50 -5.57 -15.06
CA LYS A 65 2.40 -4.64 -14.81
C LYS A 65 2.56 -3.98 -13.45
N HIS A 66 2.07 -2.75 -13.35
CA HIS A 66 2.09 -1.97 -12.12
C HIS A 66 0.70 -1.42 -11.83
N GLU A 67 0.32 -1.47 -10.55
CA GLU A 67 -0.91 -0.85 -10.05
C GLU A 67 -0.53 0.14 -8.94
N GLN A 68 -1.17 1.30 -8.96
CA GLN A 68 -0.95 2.32 -7.94
C GLN A 68 -2.20 2.51 -7.10
N ILE A 69 -2.02 2.60 -5.80
CA ILE A 69 -3.08 2.84 -4.83
C ILE A 69 -2.72 4.08 -4.04
N ASP A 70 -3.57 5.10 -4.06
CA ASP A 70 -3.34 6.31 -3.28
C ASP A 70 -3.79 6.08 -1.84
N LEU A 71 -2.95 6.48 -0.89
CA LEU A 71 -3.24 6.34 0.54
C LEU A 71 -4.07 7.50 1.09
N PHE A 72 -4.02 8.64 0.44
CA PHE A 72 -4.75 9.85 0.83
C PHE A 72 -5.54 10.39 -0.35
N ASP A 73 -6.70 10.99 -0.07
CA ASP A 73 -7.51 11.59 -1.12
C ASP A 73 -6.87 12.88 -1.63
N SER A 74 -6.83 13.02 -2.95
CA SER A 74 -6.41 14.25 -3.61
C SER A 74 -7.66 15.08 -3.95
N PRO A 75 -7.64 16.41 -3.84
CA PRO A 75 -6.51 17.25 -3.46
C PRO A 75 -6.34 17.45 -1.95
N ASN A 76 -7.18 16.83 -1.15
CA ASN A 76 -7.17 17.00 0.31
C ASN A 76 -6.17 16.05 0.95
N GLU A 77 -4.90 16.38 0.81
CA GLU A 77 -3.83 15.59 1.40
C GLU A 77 -4.01 15.46 2.92
N GLY A 78 -3.64 14.31 3.44
CA GLY A 78 -3.85 13.99 4.84
C GLY A 78 -5.20 13.35 5.12
N THR A 79 -6.09 13.29 4.13
CA THR A 79 -7.40 12.67 4.25
C THR A 79 -7.34 11.21 3.76
N ARG A 80 -7.90 10.32 4.57
CA ARG A 80 -7.92 8.90 4.25
C ARG A 80 -8.72 8.61 2.99
N SER A 81 -8.15 7.86 2.05
CA SER A 81 -8.87 7.43 0.86
C SER A 81 -9.80 6.26 1.17
N ASP A 82 -10.91 6.17 0.43
CA ASP A 82 -11.89 5.10 0.58
C ASP A 82 -11.55 3.93 -0.37
N ILE A 83 -11.05 2.83 0.20
CA ILE A 83 -10.66 1.65 -0.57
C ILE A 83 -11.86 0.95 -1.21
N PHE A 84 -13.03 1.02 -0.59
CA PHE A 84 -14.23 0.38 -1.15
C PHE A 84 -14.73 1.11 -2.39
N ALA A 85 -14.56 2.42 -2.45
CA ALA A 85 -14.90 3.19 -3.64
C ALA A 85 -13.93 2.88 -4.79
N LYS A 86 -12.66 2.61 -4.49
CA LYS A 86 -11.63 2.36 -5.51
C LYS A 86 -11.74 0.99 -6.16
N TYR A 87 -12.14 -0.04 -5.41
CA TYR A 87 -12.08 -1.43 -5.85
C TYR A 87 -13.44 -2.10 -5.85
N LYS A 88 -14.42 -1.42 -6.45
CA LYS A 88 -15.78 -1.98 -6.55
C LYS A 88 -15.86 -3.26 -7.36
N ASP A 89 -14.98 -3.41 -8.33
CA ASP A 89 -14.93 -4.58 -9.20
C ASP A 89 -14.17 -5.75 -8.58
N ASN A 90 -13.54 -5.56 -7.41
CA ASN A 90 -12.78 -6.59 -6.70
C ASN A 90 -11.77 -7.30 -7.61
N ARG A 91 -11.02 -6.53 -8.40
CA ARG A 91 -9.99 -7.09 -9.26
C ARG A 91 -9.09 -8.04 -8.47
N ILE A 92 -8.72 -9.16 -9.09
CA ILE A 92 -7.95 -10.20 -8.43
C ILE A 92 -6.52 -10.26 -8.98
N ILE A 93 -5.64 -10.81 -8.16
CA ILE A 93 -4.26 -11.10 -8.53
C ILE A 93 -3.91 -12.51 -8.05
N ASN A 94 -3.26 -13.27 -8.92
CA ASN A 94 -2.68 -14.55 -8.54
C ASN A 94 -1.32 -14.26 -7.89
N MET A 95 -1.13 -14.72 -6.65
CA MET A 95 0.09 -14.43 -5.90
C MET A 95 1.34 -15.04 -6.53
N LYS A 96 1.20 -16.02 -7.41
CA LYS A 96 2.33 -16.51 -8.20
C LYS A 96 2.86 -15.47 -9.18
N ASN A 97 2.01 -14.52 -9.58
CA ASN A 97 2.40 -13.40 -10.46
C ASN A 97 2.80 -12.15 -9.68
N PHE A 98 2.61 -12.13 -8.37
CA PHE A 98 3.02 -11.00 -7.55
C PHE A 98 4.54 -10.95 -7.46
N SER A 99 5.11 -9.75 -7.67
CA SER A 99 6.55 -9.53 -7.54
C SER A 99 6.89 -8.83 -6.24
N HIS A 100 6.41 -7.60 -6.08
CA HIS A 100 6.77 -6.79 -4.92
C HIS A 100 5.78 -5.64 -4.75
N PHE A 101 5.86 -4.97 -3.61
CA PHE A 101 5.20 -3.69 -3.40
C PHE A 101 6.23 -2.64 -2.95
N ASP A 102 5.96 -1.39 -3.31
CA ASP A 102 6.73 -0.25 -2.82
C ASP A 102 5.76 0.77 -2.24
N ILE A 103 6.08 1.28 -1.06
CA ILE A 103 5.26 2.28 -0.38
C ILE A 103 6.06 3.57 -0.33
N TYR A 104 5.41 4.68 -0.71
CA TYR A 104 6.00 6.01 -0.66
C TYR A 104 5.17 6.88 0.26
N LEU A 105 5.79 7.41 1.30
CA LEU A 105 5.16 8.34 2.24
C LEU A 105 5.88 9.69 2.20
N GLU A 106 5.12 10.78 2.21
CA GLU A 106 5.65 12.13 2.24
C GLU A 106 5.15 12.88 3.47
N LYS A 107 6.06 13.57 4.09
CA LYS A 107 5.78 14.44 5.24
C LYS A 107 5.39 15.84 4.82
#